data_73f71e8409891258993ce342a366b6c3
#
_entry.id   73f71e8409891258993ce342a366b6c3
#
_cell.length_a   1.000
_cell.length_b   1.000
_cell.length_c   1.000
_cell.angle_alpha   90.00
_cell.angle_beta   90.00
_cell.angle_gamma   90.00
#
_symmetry.space_group_name_H-M   'P 1'
#
loop_
_entity.id
_entity.type
_entity.pdbx_description
1 polymer ?
#
loop_
_entity_poly.entity_id
_entity_poly.type
_entity_poly.pdbx_seq_one_letter_code
_entity_poly.pdbx_strand_id
1 'polypeptide(L)'
;MERYLLDGATLLAAMAAPFRLRAETHAILEGRSNLILVSAATFLDAYALEAEDRAAFSSLRGKLQSAATQMGFTAVDTTPAQVDRAATLAAALPWPRRILRAQADMLPATLLTVE
;
A
#
# COMPACT_ATOMS: atom_id res chain seq x y z
N MET A 1 16.43 0.30 -11.19
CA MET A 1 15.64 0.45 -9.94
C MET A 1 14.20 0.06 -10.18
N GLU A 2 13.74 -0.94 -9.46
CA GLU A 2 12.35 -1.35 -9.53
C GLU A 2 11.49 -0.53 -8.58
N ARG A 3 10.27 -0.23 -8.99
CA ARG A 3 9.31 0.53 -8.18
C ARG A 3 8.14 -0.35 -7.79
N TYR A 4 7.81 -0.33 -6.52
CA TYR A 4 6.72 -1.13 -5.96
C TYR A 4 5.79 -0.24 -5.14
N LEU A 5 4.48 -0.43 -5.30
CA LEU A 5 3.47 0.26 -4.52
C LEU A 5 2.80 -0.76 -3.60
N LEU A 6 2.69 -0.45 -2.31
CA LEU A 6 2.07 -1.35 -1.34
C LEU A 6 0.58 -1.08 -1.22
N ASP A 7 -0.23 -2.13 -1.11
CA ASP A 7 -1.60 -1.99 -0.63
C ASP A 7 -1.61 -1.91 0.90
N GLY A 8 -2.78 -1.67 1.49
CA GLY A 8 -2.90 -1.50 2.93
C GLY A 8 -2.54 -2.75 3.71
N ALA A 9 -2.95 -3.92 3.23
CA ALA A 9 -2.66 -5.18 3.91
C ALA A 9 -1.17 -5.49 3.91
N THR A 10 -0.48 -5.23 2.80
CA THR A 10 0.97 -5.44 2.69
C THR A 10 1.71 -4.50 3.63
N LEU A 11 1.30 -3.23 3.70
CA LEU A 11 1.90 -2.27 4.62
C LEU A 11 1.75 -2.72 6.07
N LEU A 12 0.55 -3.11 6.47
CA LEU A 12 0.29 -3.56 7.84
C LEU A 12 1.06 -4.83 8.17
N ALA A 13 1.16 -5.77 7.23
CA ALA A 13 1.96 -6.98 7.41
C ALA A 13 3.43 -6.64 7.61
N ALA A 14 3.97 -5.72 6.80
CA ALA A 14 5.36 -5.29 6.95
C ALA A 14 5.64 -4.66 8.31
N MET A 15 4.68 -3.92 8.84
CA MET A 15 4.83 -3.22 10.13
C MET A 15 4.62 -4.11 11.34
N ALA A 16 3.62 -4.99 11.30
CA ALA A 16 3.16 -5.69 12.48
C ALA A 16 3.18 -7.22 12.40
N ALA A 17 3.21 -7.78 11.19
CA ALA A 17 3.12 -9.21 10.99
C ALA A 17 3.92 -9.67 9.76
N PRO A 18 5.26 -9.47 9.77
CA PRO A 18 6.09 -9.82 8.60
C PRO A 18 5.97 -11.27 8.18
N PHE A 19 5.62 -12.15 9.10
CA PHE A 19 5.43 -13.57 8.82
C PHE A 19 4.28 -13.84 7.84
N ARG A 20 3.39 -12.87 7.61
CA ARG A 20 2.31 -12.98 6.63
C ARG A 20 2.76 -12.68 5.20
N LEU A 21 3.95 -12.09 5.05
CA LEU A 21 4.48 -11.78 3.74
C LEU A 21 5.07 -13.03 3.10
N ARG A 22 4.83 -13.20 1.80
CA ARG A 22 5.52 -14.24 1.04
C ARG A 22 7.01 -13.94 1.00
N ALA A 23 7.83 -14.99 0.87
CA ALA A 23 9.29 -14.85 0.84
C ALA A 23 9.75 -13.87 -0.23
N GLU A 24 9.15 -13.93 -1.42
CA GLU A 24 9.50 -13.02 -2.52
C GLU A 24 9.17 -11.56 -2.21
N THR A 25 8.02 -11.30 -1.56
CA THR A 25 7.66 -9.94 -1.13
C THR A 25 8.62 -9.43 -0.08
N HIS A 26 8.96 -10.28 0.89
CA HIS A 26 9.91 -9.94 1.94
C HIS A 26 11.26 -9.54 1.33
N ALA A 27 11.75 -10.32 0.37
CA ALA A 27 13.01 -10.03 -0.33
C ALA A 27 12.95 -8.69 -1.09
N ILE A 28 11.81 -8.38 -1.71
CA ILE A 28 11.62 -7.10 -2.39
C ILE A 28 11.72 -5.94 -1.41
N LEU A 29 11.06 -6.04 -0.26
CA LEU A 29 11.05 -4.97 0.75
C LEU A 29 12.43 -4.76 1.37
N GLU A 30 13.25 -5.78 1.44
CA GLU A 30 14.61 -5.70 1.96
C GLU A 30 15.64 -5.27 0.90
N GLY A 31 15.28 -5.32 -0.37
CA GLY A 31 16.18 -4.99 -1.47
C GLY A 31 16.52 -3.52 -1.53
N ARG A 32 17.79 -3.16 -1.36
CA ARG A 32 18.23 -1.77 -1.30
C ARG A 32 18.07 -1.01 -2.61
N SER A 33 18.03 -1.73 -3.72
CA SER A 33 17.87 -1.11 -5.05
C SER A 33 16.41 -0.87 -5.41
N ASN A 34 15.48 -1.35 -4.60
CA ASN A 34 14.05 -1.20 -4.87
C ASN A 34 13.51 0.07 -4.23
N LEU A 35 12.62 0.75 -4.95
CA LEU A 35 11.90 1.90 -4.42
C LEU A 35 10.52 1.41 -3.98
N ILE A 36 10.27 1.50 -2.68
CA ILE A 36 9.01 1.05 -2.08
C ILE A 36 8.14 2.27 -1.80
N LEU A 37 7.00 2.32 -2.48
CA LEU A 37 6.09 3.46 -2.42
C LEU A 37 4.87 3.15 -1.58
N VAL A 38 4.43 4.12 -0.81
CA VAL A 38 3.15 4.10 -0.10
C VAL A 38 2.43 5.40 -0.42
N SER A 39 1.13 5.34 -0.68
CA SER A 39 0.38 6.51 -1.09
C SER A 39 -0.74 6.81 -0.10
N ALA A 40 -1.42 7.92 -0.30
CA ALA A 40 -2.64 8.21 0.47
C ALA A 40 -3.64 7.06 0.37
N ALA A 41 -3.75 6.45 -0.82
CA ALA A 41 -4.63 5.30 -1.01
C ALA A 41 -4.17 4.06 -0.23
N THR A 42 -2.85 3.85 -0.07
CA THR A 42 -2.31 2.78 0.77
C THR A 42 -2.79 2.94 2.21
N PHE A 43 -2.68 4.15 2.75
CA PHE A 43 -3.09 4.44 4.12
C PHE A 43 -4.61 4.32 4.28
N LEU A 44 -5.37 4.82 3.30
CA LEU A 44 -6.82 4.69 3.32
C LEU A 44 -7.25 3.22 3.33
N ASP A 45 -6.59 2.39 2.51
CA ASP A 45 -6.85 0.95 2.46
C ASP A 45 -6.55 0.29 3.83
N ALA A 46 -5.44 0.68 4.47
CA ALA A 46 -5.08 0.16 5.78
C ALA A 46 -6.12 0.54 6.85
N TYR A 47 -6.57 1.80 6.87
CA TYR A 47 -7.59 2.23 7.83
C TYR A 47 -8.95 1.60 7.55
N ALA A 48 -9.27 1.34 6.29
CA ALA A 48 -10.50 0.64 5.93
C ALA A 48 -10.48 -0.80 6.45
N LEU A 49 -9.34 -1.47 6.41
CA LEU A 49 -9.19 -2.82 6.99
C LEU A 49 -9.39 -2.81 8.50
N GLU A 50 -8.89 -1.79 9.20
CA GLU A 50 -9.13 -1.65 10.62
C GLU A 50 -10.63 -1.45 10.92
N ALA A 51 -11.29 -0.60 10.14
CA ALA A 51 -12.72 -0.32 10.33
C ALA A 51 -13.59 -1.55 10.10
N GLU A 52 -13.11 -2.52 9.31
CA GLU A 52 -13.81 -3.79 9.05
C GLU A 52 -13.39 -4.89 10.05
N ASP A 53 -12.68 -4.56 11.10
CA ASP A 53 -12.12 -5.52 12.08
C ASP A 53 -11.21 -6.57 11.43
N ARG A 54 -10.63 -6.26 10.27
CA ARG A 54 -9.73 -7.19 9.55
C ARG A 54 -8.27 -6.97 9.91
N ALA A 55 -7.98 -5.93 10.68
CA ALA A 55 -6.66 -5.62 11.19
C ALA A 55 -6.80 -4.80 12.46
N ALA A 56 -5.82 -4.90 13.36
CA ALA A 56 -5.79 -4.09 14.58
C ALA A 56 -4.43 -3.41 14.68
N PHE A 57 -4.42 -2.09 14.68
CA PHE A 57 -3.19 -1.31 14.80
C PHE A 57 -3.45 0.02 15.51
N SER A 58 -4.28 0.01 16.54
CA SER A 58 -4.71 1.24 17.22
C SER A 58 -3.55 2.13 17.68
N SER A 59 -2.40 1.55 18.02
CA SER A 59 -1.21 2.31 18.42
C SER A 59 -0.59 3.11 17.27
N LEU A 60 -0.89 2.74 16.03
CA LEU A 60 -0.38 3.41 14.83
C LEU A 60 -1.41 4.34 14.18
N ARG A 61 -2.62 4.42 14.75
CA ARG A 61 -3.68 5.25 14.18
C ARG A 61 -3.23 6.71 14.14
N GLY A 62 -3.25 7.29 12.94
CA GLY A 62 -2.76 8.65 12.70
C GLY A 62 -1.26 8.75 12.53
N LYS A 63 -0.54 7.62 12.58
CA LYS A 63 0.93 7.60 12.54
C LYS A 63 1.48 6.71 11.41
N LEU A 64 0.63 6.22 10.51
CA LEU A 64 1.07 5.28 9.46
C LEU A 64 2.12 5.89 8.55
N GLN A 65 1.97 7.15 8.17
CA GLN A 65 2.95 7.81 7.31
C GLN A 65 4.32 7.89 7.98
N SER A 66 4.35 8.30 9.23
CA SER A 66 5.59 8.40 9.99
C SER A 66 6.27 7.03 10.13
N ALA A 67 5.49 5.99 10.46
CA ALA A 67 6.01 4.64 10.59
C ALA A 67 6.56 4.11 9.27
N ALA A 68 5.86 4.35 8.16
CA ALA A 68 6.30 3.93 6.83
C ALA A 68 7.62 4.63 6.45
N THR A 69 7.73 5.92 6.73
CA THR A 69 8.95 6.68 6.48
C THR A 69 10.13 6.11 7.26
N GLN A 70 9.90 5.75 8.52
CA GLN A 70 10.95 5.13 9.34
C GLN A 70 11.39 3.77 8.81
N MET A 71 10.54 3.06 8.11
CA MET A 71 10.89 1.80 7.45
C MET A 71 11.64 1.99 6.14
N GLY A 72 11.83 3.23 5.71
CA GLY A 72 12.50 3.54 4.45
C GLY A 72 11.57 3.58 3.24
N PHE A 73 10.26 3.53 3.43
CA PHE A 73 9.30 3.62 2.35
C PHE A 73 9.10 5.08 1.97
N THR A 74 8.84 5.33 0.69
CA THR A 74 8.64 6.67 0.15
C THR A 74 7.15 6.96 -0.02
N ALA A 75 6.68 8.03 0.60
CA ALA A 75 5.29 8.46 0.46
C ALA A 75 5.10 9.20 -0.88
N VAL A 76 4.02 8.87 -1.57
CA VAL A 76 3.63 9.55 -2.82
C VAL A 76 2.18 10.02 -2.72
N ASP A 77 1.87 11.09 -3.42
CA ASP A 77 0.52 11.63 -3.44
C ASP A 77 -0.41 10.77 -4.29
N THR A 78 -1.69 10.77 -3.92
CA THR A 78 -2.74 10.22 -4.76
C THR A 78 -3.44 11.40 -5.44
N THR A 79 -3.44 11.42 -6.77
CA THR A 79 -3.91 12.57 -7.54
C THR A 79 -5.37 12.42 -7.97
N PRO A 80 -6.06 13.54 -8.27
CA PRO A 80 -7.40 13.46 -8.84
C PRO A 80 -7.48 12.63 -10.13
N ALA A 81 -6.47 12.73 -10.99
CA ALA A 81 -6.43 11.94 -12.22
C ALA A 81 -6.39 10.43 -11.93
N GLN A 82 -5.68 10.03 -10.89
CA GLN A 82 -5.61 8.62 -10.48
C GLN A 82 -6.97 8.14 -9.95
N VAL A 83 -7.69 8.97 -9.23
CA VAL A 83 -9.03 8.65 -8.76
C VAL A 83 -10.00 8.52 -9.93
N ASP A 84 -9.95 9.44 -10.89
CA ASP A 84 -10.78 9.35 -12.10
C ASP A 84 -10.51 8.08 -12.89
N ARG A 85 -9.24 7.72 -13.03
CA ARG A 85 -8.86 6.46 -13.69
C ARG A 85 -9.42 5.26 -12.94
N ALA A 86 -9.37 5.28 -11.60
CA ALA A 86 -9.88 4.21 -10.77
C ALA A 86 -11.38 3.97 -11.01
N ALA A 87 -12.14 5.02 -11.31
CA ALA A 87 -13.57 4.92 -11.60
C ALA A 87 -13.88 4.06 -12.82
N THR A 88 -12.91 3.88 -13.73
CA THR A 88 -13.07 3.06 -14.92
C THR A 88 -12.74 1.59 -14.70
N LEU A 89 -12.23 1.23 -13.51
CA LEU A 89 -11.83 -0.14 -13.18
C LEU A 89 -13.01 -0.93 -12.61
N ALA A 90 -12.78 -2.24 -12.39
CA ALA A 90 -13.82 -3.16 -11.96
C ALA A 90 -14.50 -2.70 -10.66
N ALA A 91 -15.84 -2.56 -10.71
CA ALA A 91 -16.63 -2.08 -9.59
C ALA A 91 -16.65 -3.03 -8.38
N ALA A 92 -16.23 -4.29 -8.58
CA ALA A 92 -16.17 -5.27 -7.48
C ALA A 92 -15.09 -4.96 -6.45
N LEU A 93 -14.08 -4.15 -6.81
CA LEU A 93 -13.01 -3.78 -5.88
C LEU A 93 -13.45 -2.62 -4.99
N PRO A 94 -13.12 -2.64 -3.69
CA PRO A 94 -13.29 -1.48 -2.83
C PRO A 94 -12.51 -0.28 -3.37
N TRP A 95 -13.02 0.93 -3.13
CA TRP A 95 -12.41 2.14 -3.70
C TRP A 95 -10.91 2.30 -3.41
N PRO A 96 -10.41 2.06 -2.18
CA PRO A 96 -8.97 2.20 -1.96
C PRO A 96 -8.14 1.29 -2.88
N ARG A 97 -8.60 0.06 -3.11
CA ARG A 97 -7.90 -0.88 -4.00
C ARG A 97 -7.99 -0.50 -5.46
N ARG A 98 -9.11 0.07 -5.90
CA ARG A 98 -9.23 0.60 -7.27
C ARG A 98 -8.23 1.72 -7.51
N ILE A 99 -8.12 2.63 -6.54
CA ILE A 99 -7.19 3.76 -6.64
C ILE A 99 -5.75 3.23 -6.69
N LEU A 100 -5.41 2.25 -5.86
CA LEU A 100 -4.07 1.65 -5.87
C LEU A 100 -3.74 1.02 -7.21
N ARG A 101 -4.69 0.31 -7.83
CA ARG A 101 -4.48 -0.26 -9.17
C ARG A 101 -4.23 0.79 -10.22
N ALA A 102 -5.07 1.82 -10.26
CA ALA A 102 -4.91 2.93 -11.19
C ALA A 102 -3.57 3.62 -10.98
N GLN A 103 -3.21 3.85 -9.73
CA GLN A 103 -1.98 4.52 -9.37
C GLN A 103 -0.75 3.70 -9.77
N ALA A 104 -0.78 2.39 -9.54
CA ALA A 104 0.32 1.51 -9.95
C ALA A 104 0.54 1.55 -11.46
N ASP A 105 -0.54 1.58 -12.24
CA ASP A 105 -0.44 1.69 -13.70
C ASP A 105 0.14 3.03 -14.13
N MET A 106 -0.23 4.10 -13.46
CA MET A 106 0.11 5.47 -13.88
C MET A 106 1.49 5.91 -13.41
N LEU A 107 2.00 5.40 -12.29
CA LEU A 107 3.33 5.77 -11.77
C LEU A 107 4.46 5.49 -12.75
N PRO A 108 4.70 4.37 -13.46
CA PRO A 108 4.25 3.01 -13.17
C PRO A 108 5.03 2.34 -12.03
N ALA A 109 4.39 1.41 -11.38
CA ALA A 109 4.99 0.61 -10.31
C ALA A 109 4.26 -0.75 -10.24
N THR A 110 4.91 -1.74 -9.65
CA THR A 110 4.27 -3.03 -9.41
C THR A 110 3.51 -2.95 -8.10
N LEU A 111 2.22 -3.28 -8.12
CA LEU A 111 1.41 -3.32 -6.92
C LEU A 111 1.70 -4.61 -6.15
N LEU A 112 2.12 -4.47 -4.89
CA LEU A 112 2.34 -5.62 -4.00
C LEU A 112 1.12 -5.84 -3.12
N THR A 113 0.65 -7.06 -3.07
CA THR A 113 -0.47 -7.50 -2.24
C THR A 113 -0.03 -8.71 -1.42
N VAL A 114 -0.77 -9.00 -0.34
CA VAL A 114 -0.50 -10.20 0.48
C VAL A 114 -1.15 -11.45 -0.07
N GLU A 115 -1.96 -11.30 -1.10
CA GLU A 115 -2.68 -12.41 -1.71
C GLU A 115 -1.93 -13.03 -2.87
#